data_3b7f6a9667d55434c75e397c20903954
#
_entry.id   3b7f6a9667d55434c75e397c20903954
#
_cell.length_a   1.000
_cell.length_b   1.000
_cell.length_c   1.000
_cell.angle_alpha   90.00
_cell.angle_beta   90.00
_cell.angle_gamma   90.00
#
_symmetry.space_group_name_H-M   'P 1'
#
loop_
_entity.id
_entity.type
_entity.pdbx_description
1 polymer ?
#
loop_
_entity_poly.entity_id
_entity_poly.type
_entity_poly.pdbx_seq_one_letter_code
_entity_poly.pdbx_strand_id
1 'polypeptide(L)'
;MFATGGNATAGEQYVDKTGFAVSGYDVVSYFSLGNVSALQSRPQPLAGKKSITAEYNGATWSFATEANKAAFLANPGKYAPQYDGHCVYGVAQGAKVPSNPYLWSIIDDRLYLNITKWIDLKFKWDVDGNLAKAKANWSKLEPKPANRDKVPDFDTSQAPAG
;
A
#
# COMPACT_ATOMS: atom_id res chain seq x y z
N MET A 1 -20.85 5.47 -5.50
CA MET A 1 -20.37 5.73 -4.94
C MET A 1 -19.79 5.77 -4.38
N PHE A 2 -19.49 6.09 -3.88
CA PHE A 2 -18.85 6.38 -3.28
C PHE A 2 -18.32 6.74 -2.57
N ALA A 3 -18.31 6.28 -2.57
CA ALA A 3 -17.70 6.74 -1.57
C ALA A 3 -17.16 7.87 -1.40
N THR A 4 -17.34 8.01 -1.09
CA THR A 4 -17.12 9.16 -1.02
C THR A 4 -16.05 9.83 -0.42
N GLY A 5 -15.93 10.95 -0.45
CA GLY A 5 -14.87 11.75 -0.03
C GLY A 5 -14.21 11.29 1.23
N GLY A 6 -13.00 11.21 1.33
CA GLY A 6 -12.28 10.66 2.44
C GLY A 6 -11.82 9.23 2.25
N ASN A 7 -12.22 8.60 1.19
CA ASN A 7 -11.66 7.29 0.86
C ASN A 7 -10.24 7.48 0.32
N ALA A 8 -9.25 7.08 1.10
CA ALA A 8 -7.85 7.24 0.76
C ALA A 8 -7.36 6.27 -0.33
N THR A 9 -8.29 5.58 -1.00
CA THR A 9 -7.98 4.67 -2.10
C THR A 9 -8.77 5.02 -3.36
N ALA A 10 -9.17 6.29 -3.53
CA ALA A 10 -10.02 6.72 -4.64
C ALA A 10 -9.29 7.47 -5.75
N GLY A 11 -8.00 7.80 -5.58
CA GLY A 11 -7.18 8.40 -6.64
C GLY A 11 -6.55 7.34 -7.52
N GLU A 12 -5.52 7.72 -8.28
CA GLU A 12 -4.83 6.76 -9.13
C GLU A 12 -3.96 5.83 -8.30
N GLN A 13 -4.23 4.53 -8.39
CA GLN A 13 -3.47 3.50 -7.67
C GLN A 13 -2.02 3.45 -8.14
N TYR A 14 -1.07 3.46 -7.21
CA TYR A 14 0.32 3.20 -7.54
C TYR A 14 0.48 1.75 -7.98
N VAL A 15 1.03 1.59 -9.17
CA VAL A 15 1.34 0.28 -9.76
C VAL A 15 2.77 0.38 -10.27
N ASP A 16 3.61 -0.55 -9.89
CA ASP A 16 4.99 -0.58 -10.37
C ASP A 16 5.07 -1.23 -11.76
N LYS A 17 6.30 -1.45 -12.24
CA LYS A 17 6.49 -2.00 -13.58
C LYS A 17 6.04 -3.46 -13.73
N THR A 18 5.68 -4.14 -12.64
CA THR A 18 5.06 -5.48 -12.75
C THR A 18 3.68 -5.43 -13.37
N GLY A 19 3.02 -4.27 -13.34
CA GLY A 19 1.64 -4.11 -13.79
C GLY A 19 0.61 -4.51 -12.74
N PHE A 20 1.04 -4.93 -11.55
CA PHE A 20 0.16 -5.31 -10.45
C PHE A 20 0.27 -4.34 -9.30
N ALA A 21 -0.84 -4.08 -8.62
CA ALA A 21 -0.81 -3.35 -7.37
C ALA A 21 -0.01 -4.15 -6.33
N VAL A 22 0.75 -3.45 -5.52
CA VAL A 22 1.60 -4.03 -4.46
C VAL A 22 2.48 -5.17 -5.00
N SER A 23 2.97 -5.01 -6.23
CA SER A 23 3.89 -5.97 -6.88
C SER A 23 3.38 -7.41 -6.94
N GLY A 24 2.07 -7.62 -6.82
CA GLY A 24 1.47 -8.95 -6.85
C GLY A 24 1.41 -9.65 -5.50
N TYR A 25 1.73 -8.97 -4.41
CA TYR A 25 1.52 -9.53 -3.06
C TYR A 25 0.04 -9.49 -2.70
N ASP A 26 -0.37 -10.48 -1.90
CA ASP A 26 -1.74 -10.59 -1.39
C ASP A 26 -1.94 -9.59 -0.24
N VAL A 27 -2.68 -8.52 -0.49
CA VAL A 27 -2.84 -7.45 0.51
C VAL A 27 -3.63 -7.88 1.74
N VAL A 28 -4.52 -8.86 1.61
CA VAL A 28 -5.27 -9.38 2.76
C VAL A 28 -4.33 -10.05 3.76
N SER A 29 -3.26 -10.68 3.27
CA SER A 29 -2.34 -11.42 4.12
C SER A 29 -1.55 -10.54 5.10
N TYR A 30 -1.38 -9.25 4.82
CA TYR A 30 -0.71 -8.35 5.77
C TYR A 30 -1.39 -8.30 7.14
N PHE A 31 -2.71 -8.46 7.15
CA PHE A 31 -3.52 -8.24 8.36
C PHE A 31 -3.37 -9.35 9.40
N SER A 32 -2.73 -10.45 9.06
CA SER A 32 -2.45 -11.55 9.99
C SER A 32 -0.98 -11.66 10.40
N LEU A 33 -0.12 -10.72 9.95
CA LEU A 33 1.32 -10.82 10.19
C LEU A 33 1.76 -10.27 11.55
N GLY A 34 1.00 -9.35 12.14
CA GLY A 34 1.40 -8.66 13.37
C GLY A 34 2.47 -7.60 13.11
N ASN A 35 2.35 -6.45 13.76
CA ASN A 35 3.30 -5.36 13.60
C ASN A 35 4.61 -5.64 14.34
N VAL A 36 5.71 -5.12 13.79
CA VAL A 36 7.03 -5.12 14.41
C VAL A 36 7.61 -3.71 14.34
N SER A 37 8.68 -3.47 15.10
CA SER A 37 9.33 -2.16 15.08
C SER A 37 10.01 -1.90 13.73
N ALA A 38 10.24 -0.64 13.40
CA ALA A 38 10.86 -0.23 12.14
C ALA A 38 12.25 -0.83 11.92
N LEU A 39 12.96 -1.15 13.00
CA LEU A 39 14.33 -1.66 12.92
C LEU A 39 14.40 -3.19 12.85
N GLN A 40 13.29 -3.87 13.05
CA GLN A 40 13.24 -5.33 12.99
C GLN A 40 12.89 -5.80 11.58
N SER A 41 13.35 -6.99 11.23
CA SER A 41 12.87 -7.66 10.03
C SER A 41 11.39 -7.99 10.19
N ARG A 42 10.59 -7.63 9.20
CA ARG A 42 9.16 -7.90 9.23
C ARG A 42 8.84 -9.24 8.58
N PRO A 43 7.86 -9.97 9.12
CA PRO A 43 7.27 -11.05 8.32
C PRO A 43 6.69 -10.43 7.05
N GLN A 44 6.70 -11.16 5.95
CA GLN A 44 6.28 -10.64 4.66
C GLN A 44 4.93 -11.20 4.24
N PRO A 45 4.18 -10.46 3.40
CA PRO A 45 2.90 -10.93 2.92
C PRO A 45 3.05 -12.16 2.02
N LEU A 46 1.95 -12.86 1.84
CA LEU A 46 1.91 -13.98 0.91
C LEU A 46 2.02 -13.49 -0.53
N ALA A 47 2.71 -14.28 -1.35
CA ALA A 47 2.72 -14.04 -2.77
C ALA A 47 1.33 -14.31 -3.34
N GLY A 48 0.80 -13.38 -4.13
CA GLY A 48 -0.41 -13.62 -4.90
C GLY A 48 -0.13 -14.53 -6.08
N LYS A 49 -1.18 -15.20 -6.55
CA LYS A 49 -1.13 -16.05 -7.74
C LYS A 49 -1.71 -15.28 -8.92
N LYS A 50 -1.03 -15.33 -10.07
CA LYS A 50 -1.54 -14.66 -11.28
C LYS A 50 -2.87 -15.25 -11.78
N SER A 51 -3.23 -16.42 -11.28
CA SER A 51 -4.52 -17.07 -11.58
C SER A 51 -5.65 -16.63 -10.65
N ILE A 52 -5.37 -15.91 -9.57
CA ILE A 52 -6.38 -15.46 -8.60
C ILE A 52 -6.26 -13.94 -8.50
N THR A 53 -6.99 -13.24 -9.37
CA THR A 53 -6.89 -11.79 -9.48
C THR A 53 -8.25 -11.11 -9.38
N ALA A 54 -8.22 -9.82 -9.06
CA ALA A 54 -9.38 -8.94 -9.10
C ALA A 54 -8.95 -7.57 -9.58
N GLU A 55 -9.90 -6.85 -10.18
CA GLU A 55 -9.69 -5.46 -10.60
C GLU A 55 -10.30 -4.54 -9.55
N TYR A 56 -9.56 -3.54 -9.13
CA TYR A 56 -10.05 -2.53 -8.22
C TYR A 56 -9.25 -1.24 -8.41
N ASN A 57 -9.95 -0.13 -8.45
CA ASN A 57 -9.34 1.20 -8.60
C ASN A 57 -8.39 1.27 -9.80
N GLY A 58 -8.79 0.67 -10.91
CA GLY A 58 -8.02 0.70 -12.16
C GLY A 58 -6.76 -0.15 -12.15
N ALA A 59 -6.55 -0.99 -11.15
CA ALA A 59 -5.36 -1.83 -11.03
C ALA A 59 -5.73 -3.31 -10.88
N THR A 60 -4.78 -4.18 -11.21
CA THR A 60 -4.91 -5.62 -11.02
C THR A 60 -4.26 -6.02 -9.70
N TRP A 61 -5.00 -6.74 -8.88
CA TRP A 61 -4.58 -7.24 -7.57
C TRP A 61 -4.55 -8.76 -7.60
N SER A 62 -3.54 -9.37 -7.00
CA SER A 62 -3.45 -10.83 -6.96
C SER A 62 -3.47 -11.35 -5.53
N PHE A 63 -4.00 -12.56 -5.37
CA PHE A 63 -4.28 -13.14 -4.06
C PHE A 63 -3.73 -14.56 -3.98
N ALA A 64 -3.35 -14.97 -2.76
CA ALA A 64 -2.84 -16.31 -2.53
C ALA A 64 -3.96 -17.36 -2.53
N THR A 65 -5.19 -16.95 -2.18
CA THR A 65 -6.34 -17.86 -2.08
C THR A 65 -7.61 -17.18 -2.58
N GLU A 66 -8.58 -17.98 -2.97
CA GLU A 66 -9.91 -17.47 -3.34
C GLU A 66 -10.60 -16.80 -2.14
N ALA A 67 -10.37 -17.31 -0.93
CA ALA A 67 -10.95 -16.71 0.27
C ALA A 67 -10.42 -15.29 0.49
N ASN A 68 -9.13 -15.05 0.28
CA ASN A 68 -8.55 -13.71 0.41
C ASN A 68 -9.07 -12.77 -0.68
N LYS A 69 -9.21 -13.26 -1.90
CA LYS A 69 -9.84 -12.49 -2.98
C LYS A 69 -11.25 -12.06 -2.60
N ALA A 70 -12.06 -12.99 -2.07
CA ALA A 70 -13.43 -12.69 -1.64
C ALA A 70 -13.46 -11.66 -0.52
N ALA A 71 -12.56 -11.78 0.47
CA ALA A 71 -12.46 -10.80 1.55
C ALA A 71 -12.11 -9.41 1.01
N PHE A 72 -11.18 -9.32 0.08
CA PHE A 72 -10.80 -8.06 -0.54
C PHE A 72 -12.00 -7.41 -1.27
N LEU A 73 -12.69 -8.18 -2.08
CA LEU A 73 -13.83 -7.66 -2.84
C LEU A 73 -14.98 -7.23 -1.95
N ALA A 74 -15.13 -7.86 -0.78
CA ALA A 74 -16.15 -7.46 0.19
C ALA A 74 -15.81 -6.13 0.88
N ASN A 75 -14.52 -5.78 1.01
CA ASN A 75 -14.11 -4.54 1.67
C ASN A 75 -12.76 -4.05 1.15
N PRO A 76 -12.67 -3.63 -0.11
CA PRO A 76 -11.38 -3.24 -0.69
C PRO A 76 -10.76 -2.02 0.00
N GLY A 77 -11.56 -1.09 0.50
CA GLY A 77 -11.05 0.09 1.20
C GLY A 77 -10.30 -0.24 2.49
N LYS A 78 -10.61 -1.37 3.12
CA LYS A 78 -9.86 -1.84 4.29
C LYS A 78 -8.51 -2.41 3.90
N TYR A 79 -8.49 -3.29 2.89
CA TYR A 79 -7.32 -4.10 2.57
C TYR A 79 -6.34 -3.43 1.63
N ALA A 80 -6.81 -2.55 0.73
CA ALA A 80 -5.92 -1.81 -0.13
C ALA A 80 -5.05 -0.85 0.70
N PRO A 81 -3.75 -0.72 0.38
CA PRO A 81 -2.93 0.23 1.10
C PRO A 81 -3.50 1.64 0.96
N GLN A 82 -3.48 2.39 2.06
CA GLN A 82 -4.01 3.74 2.09
C GLN A 82 -3.22 4.66 1.14
N TYR A 83 -3.85 5.76 0.73
CA TYR A 83 -3.26 6.76 -0.16
C TYR A 83 -2.88 6.16 -1.52
N ASP A 84 -3.74 5.24 -2.01
CA ASP A 84 -3.59 4.59 -3.31
C ASP A 84 -2.24 3.88 -3.46
N GLY A 85 -1.73 3.34 -2.35
CA GLY A 85 -0.49 2.58 -2.34
C GLY A 85 0.78 3.40 -2.31
N HIS A 86 0.68 4.73 -2.19
CA HIS A 86 1.86 5.59 -2.07
C HIS A 86 2.43 5.55 -0.65
N CYS A 87 3.71 5.94 -0.53
CA CYS A 87 4.39 6.05 0.75
C CYS A 87 3.65 7.02 1.67
N VAL A 88 3.20 6.56 2.84
CA VAL A 88 2.41 7.40 3.75
C VAL A 88 3.22 8.59 4.27
N TYR A 89 4.51 8.40 4.54
CA TYR A 89 5.36 9.52 4.98
C TYR A 89 5.52 10.55 3.86
N GLY A 90 5.63 10.09 2.61
CA GLY A 90 5.66 10.99 1.46
C GLY A 90 4.41 11.86 1.38
N VAL A 91 3.25 11.26 1.57
CA VAL A 91 1.97 12.02 1.60
C VAL A 91 1.98 13.02 2.75
N ALA A 92 2.48 12.62 3.93
CA ALA A 92 2.62 13.54 5.07
C ALA A 92 3.53 14.73 4.76
N GLN A 93 4.50 14.56 3.87
CA GLN A 93 5.39 15.63 3.43
C GLN A 93 4.87 16.38 2.19
N GLY A 94 3.72 16.02 1.68
CA GLY A 94 3.08 16.72 0.56
C GLY A 94 3.43 16.21 -0.83
N ALA A 95 3.82 14.94 -0.96
CA ALA A 95 4.19 14.35 -2.24
C ALA A 95 3.64 12.94 -2.42
N LYS A 96 3.38 12.56 -3.67
CA LYS A 96 3.13 11.16 -4.03
C LYS A 96 4.47 10.50 -4.32
N VAL A 97 4.83 9.53 -3.50
CA VAL A 97 6.10 8.81 -3.58
C VAL A 97 5.78 7.32 -3.67
N PRO A 98 6.52 6.53 -4.47
CA PRO A 98 6.29 5.08 -4.55
C PRO A 98 6.47 4.42 -3.19
N SER A 99 6.05 3.18 -3.06
CA SER A 99 6.19 2.44 -1.80
C SER A 99 6.81 1.08 -2.02
N ASN A 100 7.42 0.56 -0.97
CA ASN A 100 8.03 -0.77 -0.93
C ASN A 100 7.07 -1.71 -0.19
N PRO A 101 6.61 -2.79 -0.83
CA PRO A 101 5.68 -3.73 -0.19
C PRO A 101 6.21 -4.36 1.10
N TYR A 102 7.52 -4.34 1.34
CA TYR A 102 8.13 -4.91 2.54
C TYR A 102 8.10 -3.97 3.74
N LEU A 103 7.78 -2.69 3.54
CA LEU A 103 7.81 -1.67 4.58
C LEU A 103 6.38 -1.26 4.95
N TRP A 104 5.70 -2.18 5.61
CA TRP A 104 4.28 -2.07 5.90
C TRP A 104 4.00 -1.83 7.38
N SER A 105 2.85 -1.25 7.66
CA SER A 105 2.29 -1.09 9.02
C SER A 105 0.78 -1.24 8.96
N ILE A 106 0.23 -1.90 9.96
CA ILE A 106 -1.22 -1.95 10.18
C ILE A 106 -1.53 -1.05 11.37
N ILE A 107 -2.31 0.00 11.14
CA ILE A 107 -2.67 0.98 12.16
C ILE A 107 -4.16 1.22 12.05
N ASP A 108 -4.88 1.04 13.17
CA ASP A 108 -6.34 1.17 13.19
C ASP A 108 -7.00 0.36 12.06
N ASP A 109 -6.53 -0.86 11.89
CA ASP A 109 -7.06 -1.82 10.91
C ASP A 109 -6.94 -1.32 9.45
N ARG A 110 -5.92 -0.50 9.16
CA ARG A 110 -5.60 0.00 7.83
C ARG A 110 -4.15 -0.31 7.48
N LEU A 111 -3.89 -0.56 6.20
CA LEU A 111 -2.55 -0.87 5.70
C LEU A 111 -1.87 0.41 5.19
N TYR A 112 -0.66 0.63 5.64
CA TYR A 112 0.18 1.74 5.19
C TYR A 112 1.53 1.20 4.71
N LEU A 113 2.07 1.80 3.65
CA LEU A 113 3.37 1.43 3.10
C LEU A 113 4.30 2.64 3.12
N ASN A 114 5.60 2.38 3.23
CA ASN A 114 6.64 3.40 3.12
C ASN A 114 7.67 3.01 2.05
N ILE A 115 8.54 3.94 1.66
CA ILE A 115 9.44 3.72 0.52
C ILE A 115 10.80 3.13 0.92
N THR A 116 11.40 3.57 2.04
CA THR A 116 12.70 3.07 2.52
C THR A 116 12.64 2.82 4.01
N LYS A 117 13.61 2.03 4.51
CA LYS A 117 13.70 1.76 5.95
C LYS A 117 13.87 3.04 6.76
N TRP A 118 14.67 3.99 6.24
CA TRP A 118 14.89 5.25 6.92
C TRP A 118 13.62 6.08 7.00
N ILE A 119 12.85 6.13 5.92
CA ILE A 119 11.58 6.83 5.88
C ILE A 119 10.55 6.15 6.79
N ASP A 120 10.54 4.83 6.82
CA ASP A 120 9.67 4.07 7.70
C ASP A 120 9.98 4.36 9.17
N LEU A 121 11.25 4.49 9.52
CA LEU A 121 11.69 4.89 10.86
C LEU A 121 11.18 6.29 11.20
N LYS A 122 11.35 7.26 10.30
CA LYS A 122 10.85 8.62 10.50
C LYS A 122 9.33 8.66 10.68
N PHE A 123 8.61 7.86 9.91
CA PHE A 123 7.17 7.75 10.06
C PHE A 123 6.80 7.27 11.47
N LYS A 124 7.52 6.29 11.99
CA LYS A 124 7.24 5.69 13.29
C LYS A 124 7.67 6.53 14.48
N TRP A 125 8.47 7.57 14.27
CA TRP A 125 8.81 8.52 15.35
C TRP A 125 7.60 9.32 15.80
N ASP A 126 6.61 9.55 14.92
CA ASP A 126 5.41 10.31 15.25
C ASP A 126 4.27 9.84 14.33
N VAL A 127 3.75 8.66 14.62
CA VAL A 127 2.70 8.04 13.78
C VAL A 127 1.47 8.94 13.72
N ASP A 128 0.97 9.40 14.87
CA ASP A 128 -0.26 10.19 14.89
C ASP A 128 -0.09 11.52 14.14
N GLY A 129 1.04 12.21 14.35
CA GLY A 129 1.33 13.45 13.66
C GLY A 129 1.48 13.26 12.16
N ASN A 130 2.17 12.20 11.75
CA ASN A 130 2.34 11.90 10.32
C ASN A 130 1.04 11.51 9.65
N LEU A 131 0.19 10.72 10.32
CA LEU A 131 -1.13 10.37 9.78
C LEU A 131 -2.03 11.60 9.65
N ALA A 132 -1.98 12.52 10.61
CA ALA A 132 -2.75 13.76 10.54
C ALA A 132 -2.29 14.63 9.36
N LYS A 133 -0.98 14.76 9.13
CA LYS A 133 -0.44 15.50 7.99
C LYS A 133 -0.81 14.85 6.67
N ALA A 134 -0.71 13.53 6.59
CA ALA A 134 -1.07 12.81 5.38
C ALA A 134 -2.54 13.03 5.03
N LYS A 135 -3.41 12.92 6.01
CA LYS A 135 -4.84 13.15 5.82
C LYS A 135 -5.11 14.58 5.34
N ALA A 136 -4.45 15.57 5.95
CA ALA A 136 -4.63 16.97 5.57
C ALA A 136 -4.13 17.25 4.14
N ASN A 137 -3.06 16.59 3.71
CA ASN A 137 -2.47 16.80 2.40
C ASN A 137 -3.18 16.04 1.28
N TRP A 138 -3.90 14.96 1.62
CA TRP A 138 -4.38 14.03 0.61
C TRP A 138 -5.35 14.66 -0.39
N SER A 139 -6.24 15.54 0.04
CA SER A 139 -7.19 16.17 -0.88
C SER A 139 -6.52 16.90 -2.04
N LYS A 140 -5.32 17.43 -1.81
CA LYS A 140 -4.53 18.11 -2.86
C LYS A 140 -3.75 17.14 -3.72
N LEU A 141 -3.37 15.99 -3.16
CA LEU A 141 -2.53 15.01 -3.85
C LEU A 141 -3.34 13.98 -4.64
N GLU A 142 -4.52 13.61 -4.13
CA GLU A 142 -5.34 12.56 -4.72
C GLU A 142 -5.56 12.73 -6.22
N PRO A 143 -5.89 13.94 -6.74
CA PRO A 143 -6.12 14.09 -8.18
C PRO A 143 -4.85 13.99 -9.03
N LYS A 144 -3.68 14.04 -8.43
CA LYS A 144 -2.43 13.99 -9.19
C LYS A 144 -2.13 12.56 -9.65
N PRO A 145 -1.39 12.41 -10.78
CA PRO A 145 -1.00 11.09 -11.24
C PRO A 145 -0.18 10.34 -10.21
N ALA A 146 -0.26 9.01 -10.24
CA ALA A 146 0.60 8.16 -9.41
C ALA A 146 2.06 8.37 -9.80
N ASN A 147 2.97 8.29 -8.81
CA ASN A 147 4.39 8.37 -9.05
C ASN A 147 4.89 7.02 -9.59
N ARG A 148 5.65 7.05 -10.68
CA ARG A 148 6.16 5.84 -11.34
C ARG A 148 7.67 5.66 -11.17
N ASP A 149 8.30 6.40 -10.27
CA ASP A 149 9.73 6.28 -10.02
C ASP A 149 10.07 4.91 -9.44
N LYS A 150 11.32 4.52 -9.62
CA LYS A 150 11.81 3.25 -9.08
C LYS A 150 11.90 3.31 -7.56
N VAL A 151 11.52 2.21 -6.90
CA VAL A 151 11.66 2.07 -5.45
C VAL A 151 13.08 1.59 -5.13
N PRO A 152 13.84 2.32 -4.29
CA PRO A 152 15.15 1.84 -3.85
C PRO A 152 15.02 0.54 -3.05
N ASP A 153 16.02 -0.31 -3.12
CA ASP A 153 16.11 -1.54 -2.33
C ASP A 153 14.94 -2.52 -2.53
N PHE A 154 14.23 -2.40 -3.63
CA PHE A 154 13.17 -3.33 -3.98
C PHE A 154 13.31 -3.77 -5.44
N ASP A 155 13.60 -5.04 -5.62
CA ASP A 155 13.76 -5.61 -6.97
C ASP A 155 12.45 -6.22 -7.44
N THR A 156 11.77 -5.53 -8.35
CA THR A 156 10.49 -5.99 -8.87
C THR A 156 10.59 -7.31 -9.61
N SER A 157 11.77 -7.69 -10.10
CA SER A 157 11.92 -9.00 -10.77
C SER A 157 11.81 -10.18 -9.80
N GLN A 158 12.00 -9.92 -8.50
CA GLN A 158 11.86 -10.92 -7.44
C GLN A 158 10.46 -10.93 -6.83
N ALA A 159 9.59 -9.98 -7.22
CA ALA A 159 8.23 -9.90 -6.71
C ALA A 159 7.35 -10.98 -7.34
N PRO A 160 6.21 -11.36 -6.69
CA PRO A 160 5.32 -12.40 -7.22
C PRO A 160 4.85 -12.14 -8.65
N ALA A 161 4.67 -10.87 -9.02
CA ALA A 161 4.23 -10.49 -10.36
C ALA A 161 5.38 -10.12 -11.29
N GLY A 162 6.58 -10.18 -10.78
CA GLY A 162 7.80 -9.81 -11.53
C GLY A 162 8.24 -10.82 -12.56
#